data_fbf24172341f8557c6f1882585d00361
#
_entry.id   fbf24172341f8557c6f1882585d00361
#
_cell.length_a   1.000
_cell.length_b   1.000
_cell.length_c   1.000
_cell.angle_alpha   90.00
_cell.angle_beta   90.00
_cell.angle_gamma   90.00
#
_symmetry.space_group_name_H-M   'P 1'
#
loop_
_entity.id
_entity.type
_entity.pdbx_description
1 polymer ?
#
loop_
_entity_poly.entity_id
_entity_poly.type
_entity_poly.pdbx_seq_one_letter_code
_entity_poly.pdbx_strand_id
1 'polypeptide(L)'
;MDLEASVWLESHLQKYRGTLLLISHDRNILNALCSHIVHFDHLRLETYSGNYDTFSRTRAARRELLAKQHEKQEVQRRHLQSFVDRFRYKASKAKQAQSRIKMLEKMEILPPLEDDAFTCFEFPDPLPLPPPLITLEDVSVGYGEKVVLKHLNLSVVDNDRIALLGANGNGKSTLAKLLSGRLSPLSGELKASPRLKVGYFAQHQTEELPLDMTALQYMSSLMPGVLEPKVRAHLARFGLSREKALTEIEKLSGGEKARLLFAVMTRDAPGLLILDEPTNHLDIDGREALTAALNAYAGSVILITHDLHLIELIADSLWLVKDGNCRPYTGDLDDYRKLLLEENNVPSAASTARSDGRQQREQALARRSEVNSLRTKVSRLDKSLDELHLRQKELTSRFLNITGGEEVIELQKQLSALEKEIAAAEEEWLNASGRLEELTREA
;
A
#
# COMPACT_ATOMS: atom_id res chain seq x y z
N MET A 1 12.93 13.36 3.06
CA MET A 1 14.30 12.91 2.74
C MET A 1 14.20 12.30 1.35
N ASP A 2 15.18 12.53 0.48
CA ASP A 2 15.14 11.97 -0.87
C ASP A 2 15.37 10.47 -0.83
N LEU A 3 14.92 9.74 -1.84
CA LEU A 3 15.12 8.31 -1.93
C LEU A 3 16.63 7.96 -1.87
N GLU A 4 17.46 8.74 -2.53
CA GLU A 4 18.92 8.60 -2.50
C GLU A 4 19.48 8.77 -1.08
N ALA A 5 19.05 9.81 -0.37
CA ALA A 5 19.48 10.06 1.00
C ALA A 5 18.98 8.96 1.96
N SER A 6 17.78 8.41 1.73
CA SER A 6 17.22 7.32 2.54
C SER A 6 18.01 6.02 2.36
N VAL A 7 18.34 5.65 1.12
CA VAL A 7 19.15 4.47 0.79
C VAL A 7 20.58 4.60 1.33
N TRP A 8 21.18 5.79 1.20
CA TRP A 8 22.49 6.07 1.78
C TRP A 8 22.47 5.98 3.31
N LEU A 9 21.46 6.59 3.97
CA LEU A 9 21.31 6.56 5.41
C LEU A 9 21.14 5.12 5.94
N GLU A 10 20.31 4.34 5.29
CA GLU A 10 20.11 2.92 5.59
C GLU A 10 21.44 2.16 5.56
N SER A 11 22.20 2.28 4.46
CA SER A 11 23.50 1.64 4.28
C SER A 11 24.53 2.10 5.30
N HIS A 12 24.49 3.37 5.70
CA HIS A 12 25.40 3.93 6.71
C HIS A 12 25.05 3.42 8.11
N LEU A 13 23.77 3.43 8.49
CA LEU A 13 23.29 2.99 9.80
C LEU A 13 23.43 1.47 10.01
N GLN A 14 23.33 0.65 8.95
CA GLN A 14 23.61 -0.79 9.03
C GLN A 14 25.05 -1.09 9.47
N LYS A 15 26.00 -0.23 9.14
CA LYS A 15 27.42 -0.37 9.51
C LYS A 15 27.73 0.23 10.90
N TYR A 16 26.79 0.93 11.51
CA TYR A 16 26.98 1.56 12.82
C TYR A 16 27.09 0.50 13.93
N ARG A 17 28.19 0.53 14.71
CA ARG A 17 28.50 -0.48 15.73
C ARG A 17 27.96 -0.16 17.11
N GLY A 18 27.36 1.00 17.30
CA GLY A 18 26.80 1.43 18.59
C GLY A 18 25.34 1.03 18.75
N THR A 19 24.75 1.40 19.89
CA THR A 19 23.31 1.28 20.10
C THR A 19 22.59 2.40 19.33
N LEU A 20 21.58 2.04 18.56
CA LEU A 20 20.74 2.95 17.79
C LEU A 20 19.33 2.95 18.36
N LEU A 21 18.84 4.15 18.75
CA LEU A 21 17.43 4.38 19.04
C LEU A 21 16.84 5.20 17.89
N LEU A 22 15.90 4.59 17.16
CA LEU A 22 15.31 5.17 15.96
C LEU A 22 13.82 5.41 16.15
N ILE A 23 13.37 6.62 15.82
CA ILE A 23 11.95 6.99 15.73
C ILE A 23 11.67 7.28 14.26
N SER A 24 10.88 6.48 13.63
CA SER A 24 10.55 6.62 12.20
C SER A 24 9.15 6.10 11.90
N HIS A 25 8.54 6.65 10.85
CA HIS A 25 7.32 6.13 10.22
C HIS A 25 7.63 5.36 8.93
N ASP A 26 8.90 5.19 8.59
CA ASP A 26 9.35 4.44 7.41
C ASP A 26 9.55 2.96 7.77
N ARG A 27 8.68 2.10 7.24
CA ARG A 27 8.70 0.64 7.48
C ARG A 27 9.98 0.00 6.97
N ASN A 28 10.51 0.45 5.84
CA ASN A 28 11.72 -0.12 5.24
C ASN A 28 12.92 0.10 6.16
N ILE A 29 13.07 1.32 6.66
CA ILE A 29 14.13 1.67 7.62
C ILE A 29 13.97 0.88 8.92
N LEU A 30 12.74 0.77 9.47
CA LEU A 30 12.48 -0.01 10.69
C LEU A 30 12.75 -1.50 10.49
N ASN A 31 12.39 -2.06 9.33
CA ASN A 31 12.64 -3.46 9.02
C ASN A 31 14.12 -3.77 8.79
N ALA A 32 14.84 -2.86 8.13
CA ALA A 32 16.25 -3.05 7.79
C ALA A 32 17.20 -2.87 8.98
N LEU A 33 16.85 -2.00 9.95
CA LEU A 33 17.77 -1.57 11.00
C LEU A 33 17.39 -2.05 12.40
N CYS A 34 16.10 -2.27 12.69
CA CYS A 34 15.64 -2.54 14.03
C CYS A 34 15.57 -4.05 14.32
N SER A 35 16.22 -4.48 15.42
CA SER A 35 16.09 -5.82 15.98
C SER A 35 15.02 -5.92 17.07
N HIS A 36 14.57 -4.81 17.60
CA HIS A 36 13.53 -4.69 18.61
C HIS A 36 12.65 -3.48 18.29
N ILE A 37 11.34 -3.63 18.50
CA ILE A 37 10.37 -2.54 18.39
C ILE A 37 9.85 -2.22 19.79
N VAL A 38 9.89 -0.94 20.16
CA VAL A 38 9.27 -0.43 21.37
C VAL A 38 8.00 0.32 20.97
N HIS A 39 6.87 -0.24 21.36
CA HIS A 39 5.55 0.32 21.06
C HIS A 39 5.02 1.09 22.27
N PHE A 40 4.55 2.30 22.02
CA PHE A 40 3.93 3.15 23.03
C PHE A 40 2.41 2.96 22.97
N ASP A 41 1.87 2.22 23.96
CA ASP A 41 0.45 1.87 24.02
C ASP A 41 -0.12 2.24 25.40
N HIS A 42 -1.23 2.97 25.46
CA HIS A 42 -1.90 3.38 26.70
C HIS A 42 -0.96 3.90 27.80
N LEU A 43 -0.01 4.79 27.46
CA LEU A 43 1.00 5.32 28.36
C LEU A 43 1.99 4.25 28.92
N ARG A 44 2.07 3.10 28.27
CA ARG A 44 3.03 2.03 28.59
C ARG A 44 3.91 1.74 27.39
N LEU A 45 5.12 1.32 27.69
CA LEU A 45 6.06 0.85 26.69
C LEU A 45 6.04 -0.67 26.67
N GLU A 46 5.67 -1.25 25.53
CA GLU A 46 5.78 -2.69 25.27
C GLU A 46 6.92 -2.95 24.28
N THR A 47 7.80 -3.88 24.59
CA THR A 47 8.93 -4.23 23.74
C THR A 47 8.66 -5.53 23.01
N TYR A 48 8.85 -5.53 21.70
CA TYR A 48 8.70 -6.68 20.83
C TYR A 48 10.06 -7.02 20.21
N SER A 49 10.44 -8.30 20.26
CA SER A 49 11.64 -8.80 19.58
C SER A 49 11.34 -9.02 18.11
N GLY A 50 12.27 -8.62 17.25
CA GLY A 50 12.13 -8.70 15.80
C GLY A 50 11.99 -7.34 15.13
N ASN A 51 11.83 -7.36 13.82
CA ASN A 51 11.62 -6.17 13.00
C ASN A 51 10.15 -5.68 13.05
N TYR A 52 9.85 -4.60 12.33
CA TYR A 52 8.51 -4.01 12.29
C TYR A 52 7.44 -4.99 11.78
N ASP A 53 7.73 -5.81 10.78
CA ASP A 53 6.77 -6.77 10.23
C ASP A 53 6.41 -7.87 11.24
N THR A 54 7.39 -8.33 12.02
CA THR A 54 7.16 -9.27 13.13
C THR A 54 6.28 -8.65 14.22
N PHE A 55 6.56 -7.40 14.58
CA PHE A 55 5.73 -6.62 15.51
C PHE A 55 4.29 -6.49 15.00
N SER A 56 4.11 -6.05 13.76
CA SER A 56 2.79 -5.84 13.15
C SER A 56 1.95 -7.12 13.15
N ARG A 57 2.54 -8.26 12.73
CA ARG A 57 1.86 -9.57 12.76
C ARG A 57 1.48 -9.99 14.18
N THR A 58 2.38 -9.80 15.15
CA THR A 58 2.12 -10.16 16.54
C THR A 58 1.03 -9.30 17.15
N ARG A 59 1.04 -7.98 16.87
CA ARG A 59 0.00 -7.03 17.29
C ARG A 59 -1.36 -7.40 16.69
N ALA A 60 -1.40 -7.69 15.39
CA ALA A 60 -2.64 -8.10 14.71
C ALA A 60 -3.22 -9.40 15.28
N ALA A 61 -2.40 -10.42 15.50
CA ALA A 61 -2.83 -11.69 16.10
C ALA A 61 -3.35 -11.50 17.53
N ARG A 62 -2.66 -10.68 18.35
CA ARG A 62 -3.10 -10.35 19.71
C ARG A 62 -4.45 -9.61 19.72
N ARG A 63 -4.63 -8.68 18.80
CA ARG A 63 -5.88 -7.92 18.61
C ARG A 63 -7.04 -8.83 18.22
N GLU A 64 -6.83 -9.73 17.27
CA GLU A 64 -7.85 -10.71 16.87
C GLU A 64 -8.25 -11.63 18.02
N LEU A 65 -7.27 -12.08 18.82
CA LEU A 65 -7.54 -12.90 20.00
C LEU A 65 -8.36 -12.15 21.04
N LEU A 66 -8.02 -10.89 21.33
CA LEU A 66 -8.74 -10.02 22.24
C LEU A 66 -10.17 -9.75 21.75
N ALA A 67 -10.36 -9.52 20.46
CA ALA A 67 -11.67 -9.33 19.84
C ALA A 67 -12.57 -10.57 20.02
N LYS A 68 -12.03 -11.76 19.77
CA LYS A 68 -12.74 -13.03 20.00
C LYS A 68 -13.08 -13.26 21.49
N GLN A 69 -12.19 -12.87 22.39
CA GLN A 69 -12.43 -12.96 23.82
C GLN A 69 -13.54 -11.98 24.27
N HIS A 70 -13.51 -10.75 23.74
CA HIS A 70 -14.51 -9.72 24.02
C HIS A 70 -15.90 -10.16 23.54
N GLU A 71 -15.98 -10.68 22.30
CA GLU A 71 -17.24 -11.20 21.75
C GLU A 71 -17.82 -12.34 22.60
N LYS A 72 -16.98 -13.30 23.00
CA LYS A 72 -17.40 -14.39 23.90
C LYS A 72 -17.90 -13.85 25.24
N GLN A 73 -17.21 -12.90 25.82
CA GLN A 73 -17.60 -12.29 27.08
C GLN A 73 -18.93 -11.53 26.96
N GLU A 74 -19.13 -10.78 25.87
CA GLU A 74 -20.37 -10.07 25.56
C GLU A 74 -21.57 -11.04 25.41
N VAL A 75 -21.38 -12.15 24.69
CA VAL A 75 -22.41 -13.19 24.55
C VAL A 75 -22.74 -13.80 25.90
N GLN A 76 -21.74 -14.13 26.72
CA GLN A 76 -21.95 -14.67 28.06
C GLN A 76 -22.66 -13.67 29.00
N ARG A 77 -22.26 -12.41 28.95
CA ARG A 77 -22.87 -11.31 29.73
C ARG A 77 -24.34 -11.12 29.34
N ARG A 78 -24.66 -11.07 28.03
CA ARG A 78 -26.02 -10.97 27.53
C ARG A 78 -26.87 -12.17 27.97
N HIS A 79 -26.31 -13.39 27.94
CA HIS A 79 -26.99 -14.58 28.40
C HIS A 79 -27.34 -14.51 29.93
N LEU A 80 -26.35 -14.15 30.74
CA LEU A 80 -26.54 -13.99 32.20
C LEU A 80 -27.56 -12.88 32.52
N GLN A 81 -27.46 -11.74 31.83
CA GLN A 81 -28.35 -10.61 31.99
C GLN A 81 -29.80 -10.99 31.62
N SER A 82 -30.01 -11.65 30.48
CA SER A 82 -31.32 -12.09 30.01
C SER A 82 -32.01 -13.05 31.00
N PHE A 83 -31.19 -13.93 31.63
CA PHE A 83 -31.72 -14.81 32.68
C PHE A 83 -32.14 -14.01 33.93
N VAL A 84 -31.33 -13.05 34.39
CA VAL A 84 -31.64 -12.19 35.51
C VAL A 84 -32.94 -11.41 35.25
N ASP A 85 -33.08 -10.78 34.10
CA ASP A 85 -34.24 -9.98 33.70
C ASP A 85 -35.52 -10.81 33.66
N ARG A 86 -35.45 -12.06 33.16
CA ARG A 86 -36.61 -12.98 33.08
C ARG A 86 -37.06 -13.53 34.41
N PHE A 87 -36.14 -13.74 35.36
CA PHE A 87 -36.42 -14.49 36.57
C PHE A 87 -36.27 -13.70 37.86
N ARG A 88 -35.89 -12.42 37.83
CA ARG A 88 -35.69 -11.54 39.01
C ARG A 88 -36.89 -11.48 39.95
N TYR A 89 -38.10 -11.54 39.38
CA TYR A 89 -39.35 -11.40 40.16
C TYR A 89 -40.00 -12.73 40.52
N LYS A 90 -39.42 -13.90 40.14
CA LYS A 90 -39.99 -15.22 40.47
C LYS A 90 -39.34 -15.78 41.74
N ALA A 91 -40.14 -15.87 42.82
CA ALA A 91 -39.67 -16.35 44.14
C ALA A 91 -38.96 -17.73 44.07
N SER A 92 -39.46 -18.66 43.24
CA SER A 92 -38.88 -20.00 43.07
C SER A 92 -37.47 -20.01 42.43
N LYS A 93 -37.05 -18.92 41.74
CA LYS A 93 -35.76 -18.79 41.08
C LYS A 93 -34.88 -17.66 41.58
N ALA A 94 -35.33 -16.96 42.65
CA ALA A 94 -34.64 -15.81 43.23
C ALA A 94 -33.18 -16.12 43.61
N LYS A 95 -32.92 -17.30 44.24
CA LYS A 95 -31.57 -17.71 44.62
C LYS A 95 -30.64 -17.93 43.40
N GLN A 96 -31.18 -18.47 42.28
CA GLN A 96 -30.43 -18.65 41.05
C GLN A 96 -30.15 -17.31 40.35
N ALA A 97 -31.13 -16.39 40.36
CA ALA A 97 -30.93 -15.05 39.80
C ALA A 97 -29.85 -14.27 40.57
N GLN A 98 -29.89 -14.35 41.92
CA GLN A 98 -28.90 -13.72 42.80
C GLN A 98 -27.47 -14.29 42.58
N SER A 99 -27.34 -15.62 42.35
CA SER A 99 -26.05 -16.22 42.01
C SER A 99 -25.50 -15.69 40.68
N ARG A 100 -26.35 -15.47 39.66
CA ARG A 100 -25.96 -14.95 38.37
C ARG A 100 -25.65 -13.45 38.39
N ILE A 101 -26.31 -12.67 39.22
CA ILE A 101 -25.93 -11.27 39.48
C ILE A 101 -24.54 -11.21 40.08
N LYS A 102 -24.21 -12.05 41.08
CA LYS A 102 -22.87 -12.12 41.64
C LYS A 102 -21.80 -12.58 40.60
N MET A 103 -22.19 -13.42 39.64
CA MET A 103 -21.31 -13.78 38.51
C MET A 103 -21.06 -12.57 37.59
N LEU A 104 -22.08 -11.81 37.26
CA LEU A 104 -21.96 -10.58 36.48
C LEU A 104 -21.09 -9.52 37.18
N GLU A 105 -21.25 -9.35 38.49
CA GLU A 105 -20.46 -8.41 39.30
C GLU A 105 -18.98 -8.81 39.42
N LYS A 106 -18.68 -10.13 39.38
CA LYS A 106 -17.31 -10.67 39.44
C LYS A 106 -16.65 -10.77 38.07
N MET A 107 -17.39 -10.56 37.00
CA MET A 107 -16.85 -10.63 35.64
C MET A 107 -15.91 -9.45 35.40
N GLU A 108 -14.61 -9.72 35.30
CA GLU A 108 -13.64 -8.68 34.90
C GLU A 108 -14.07 -8.17 33.54
N ILE A 109 -14.39 -6.88 33.48
CA ILE A 109 -14.67 -6.22 32.21
C ILE A 109 -13.33 -6.14 31.47
N LEU A 110 -13.20 -6.90 30.38
CA LEU A 110 -12.08 -6.71 29.47
C LEU A 110 -12.05 -5.24 29.03
N PRO A 111 -10.88 -4.61 28.97
CA PRO A 111 -10.79 -3.24 28.47
C PRO A 111 -11.55 -3.17 27.13
N PRO A 112 -12.34 -2.13 26.90
CA PRO A 112 -12.99 -1.96 25.62
C PRO A 112 -11.90 -2.08 24.57
N LEU A 113 -12.16 -2.87 23.52
CA LEU A 113 -11.40 -2.71 22.31
C LEU A 113 -11.64 -1.25 21.95
N GLU A 114 -10.68 -0.38 22.30
CA GLU A 114 -10.72 0.93 21.69
C GLU A 114 -10.68 0.63 20.19
N ASP A 115 -11.75 0.99 19.52
CA ASP A 115 -11.66 1.33 18.13
C ASP A 115 -10.59 2.44 18.10
N ASP A 116 -9.29 2.05 18.02
CA ASP A 116 -8.33 2.92 17.36
C ASP A 116 -9.09 3.34 16.13
N ALA A 117 -9.59 4.58 16.12
CA ALA A 117 -10.47 5.04 15.06
C ALA A 117 -9.78 4.63 13.77
N PHE A 118 -10.22 3.48 13.22
CA PHE A 118 -9.62 2.93 12.02
C PHE A 118 -9.62 4.10 11.08
N THR A 119 -8.44 4.59 10.79
CA THR A 119 -8.29 5.66 9.83
C THR A 119 -8.70 5.06 8.50
N CYS A 120 -9.98 5.05 8.25
CA CYS A 120 -10.53 4.58 7.01
C CYS A 120 -10.49 5.76 6.06
N PHE A 121 -9.76 5.63 4.97
CA PHE A 121 -9.91 6.51 3.83
C PHE A 121 -10.88 5.83 2.86
N GLU A 122 -11.92 6.53 2.44
CA GLU A 122 -12.84 6.04 1.44
C GLU A 122 -12.96 7.11 0.34
N PHE A 123 -12.30 6.88 -0.77
CA PHE A 123 -12.41 7.76 -1.93
C PHE A 123 -13.74 7.51 -2.65
N PRO A 124 -14.46 8.58 -3.04
CA PRO A 124 -15.68 8.44 -3.81
C PRO A 124 -15.37 7.91 -5.21
N ASP A 125 -16.21 7.01 -5.71
CA ASP A 125 -16.08 6.48 -7.06
C ASP A 125 -16.24 7.57 -8.11
N PRO A 126 -15.33 7.64 -9.10
CA PRO A 126 -15.43 8.57 -10.20
C PRO A 126 -16.52 8.19 -11.19
N LEU A 127 -16.97 9.16 -11.97
CA LEU A 127 -17.81 8.87 -13.13
C LEU A 127 -16.96 8.21 -14.22
N PRO A 128 -17.41 7.11 -14.84
CA PRO A 128 -16.71 6.48 -15.95
C PRO A 128 -16.52 7.47 -17.11
N LEU A 129 -15.29 7.56 -17.63
CA LEU A 129 -14.93 8.41 -18.74
C LEU A 129 -14.32 7.60 -19.88
N PRO A 130 -14.57 7.95 -21.14
CA PRO A 130 -13.92 7.29 -22.26
C PRO A 130 -12.42 7.59 -22.27
N PRO A 131 -11.55 6.60 -22.50
CA PRO A 131 -10.12 6.81 -22.68
C PRO A 131 -9.82 7.52 -24.02
N PRO A 132 -8.67 8.25 -24.12
CA PRO A 132 -7.74 8.59 -23.04
C PRO A 132 -8.27 9.72 -22.14
N LEU A 133 -7.85 9.73 -20.86
CA LEU A 133 -8.20 10.80 -19.91
C LEU A 133 -7.41 12.07 -20.19
N ILE A 134 -6.08 11.93 -20.42
CA ILE A 134 -5.16 13.02 -20.76
C ILE A 134 -4.18 12.51 -21.81
N THR A 135 -3.89 13.34 -22.82
CA THR A 135 -2.83 13.09 -23.82
C THR A 135 -1.96 14.33 -23.94
N LEU A 136 -0.65 14.13 -23.93
CA LEU A 136 0.36 15.14 -24.18
C LEU A 136 1.02 14.84 -25.54
N GLU A 137 1.01 15.83 -26.46
CA GLU A 137 1.63 15.75 -27.79
C GLU A 137 2.70 16.85 -27.88
N ASP A 138 3.96 16.43 -27.84
CA ASP A 138 5.16 17.30 -27.91
C ASP A 138 5.13 18.50 -26.94
N VAL A 139 4.63 18.26 -25.73
CA VAL A 139 4.41 19.31 -24.72
C VAL A 139 5.72 19.69 -24.05
N SER A 140 5.97 21.01 -23.95
CA SER A 140 7.02 21.57 -23.10
C SER A 140 6.39 22.42 -22.00
N VAL A 141 6.91 22.35 -20.78
CA VAL A 141 6.39 23.01 -19.59
C VAL A 141 7.49 23.59 -18.71
N GLY A 142 7.20 24.71 -18.06
CA GLY A 142 8.14 25.42 -17.20
C GLY A 142 7.54 26.65 -16.55
N TYR A 143 8.39 27.53 -16.04
CA TYR A 143 7.99 28.75 -15.36
C TYR A 143 8.60 29.97 -16.04
N GLY A 144 7.77 30.87 -16.55
CA GLY A 144 8.23 32.01 -17.36
C GLY A 144 8.99 31.53 -18.60
N GLU A 145 10.22 32.00 -18.76
CA GLU A 145 11.09 31.58 -19.89
C GLU A 145 11.87 30.28 -19.61
N LYS A 146 11.88 29.81 -18.33
CA LYS A 146 12.62 28.61 -17.95
C LYS A 146 11.80 27.36 -18.26
N VAL A 147 12.17 26.62 -19.31
CA VAL A 147 11.59 25.31 -19.63
C VAL A 147 12.19 24.27 -18.67
N VAL A 148 11.33 23.49 -17.99
CA VAL A 148 11.71 22.45 -17.05
C VAL A 148 11.63 21.07 -17.71
N LEU A 149 10.55 20.78 -18.44
CA LEU A 149 10.37 19.54 -19.17
C LEU A 149 10.05 19.85 -20.64
N LYS A 150 10.58 19.02 -21.55
CA LYS A 150 10.49 19.21 -23.01
C LYS A 150 10.04 17.95 -23.71
N HIS A 151 9.35 18.14 -24.83
CA HIS A 151 8.97 17.05 -25.75
C HIS A 151 8.26 15.88 -25.05
N LEU A 152 7.31 16.21 -24.15
CA LEU A 152 6.51 15.23 -23.45
C LEU A 152 5.49 14.61 -24.40
N ASN A 153 5.57 13.29 -24.57
CA ASN A 153 4.60 12.48 -25.31
C ASN A 153 4.11 11.37 -24.40
N LEU A 154 3.01 11.62 -23.69
CA LEU A 154 2.48 10.76 -22.63
C LEU A 154 0.97 10.65 -22.76
N SER A 155 0.41 9.54 -22.34
CA SER A 155 -1.03 9.33 -22.27
C SER A 155 -1.41 8.69 -20.95
N VAL A 156 -2.47 9.19 -20.34
CA VAL A 156 -3.09 8.60 -19.13
C VAL A 156 -4.44 8.05 -19.53
N VAL A 157 -4.66 6.78 -19.24
CA VAL A 157 -5.92 6.10 -19.50
C VAL A 157 -6.67 5.78 -18.20
N ASP A 158 -7.89 5.31 -18.29
CA ASP A 158 -8.68 4.92 -17.13
C ASP A 158 -8.02 3.76 -16.37
N ASN A 159 -8.12 3.80 -15.05
CA ASN A 159 -7.50 2.84 -14.12
C ASN A 159 -5.95 2.79 -14.12
N ASP A 160 -5.26 3.72 -14.76
CA ASP A 160 -3.81 3.79 -14.67
C ASP A 160 -3.31 4.00 -13.25
N ARG A 161 -2.26 3.27 -12.87
CA ARG A 161 -1.53 3.38 -11.61
C ARG A 161 -0.07 3.71 -11.93
N ILE A 162 0.27 5.00 -11.93
CA ILE A 162 1.57 5.48 -12.40
C ILE A 162 2.37 6.04 -11.24
N ALA A 163 3.61 5.59 -11.03
CA ALA A 163 4.54 6.26 -10.14
C ALA A 163 5.58 7.07 -10.91
N LEU A 164 5.80 8.32 -10.50
CA LEU A 164 6.83 9.19 -11.06
C LEU A 164 8.13 9.04 -10.29
N LEU A 165 9.12 8.49 -10.95
CA LEU A 165 10.50 8.32 -10.46
C LEU A 165 11.39 9.47 -10.92
N GLY A 166 12.49 9.72 -10.20
CA GLY A 166 13.50 10.70 -10.55
C GLY A 166 13.99 11.48 -9.32
N ALA A 167 15.19 12.05 -9.41
CA ALA A 167 15.77 12.88 -8.35
C ALA A 167 14.96 14.15 -8.09
N ASN A 168 15.18 14.76 -6.93
CA ASN A 168 14.52 16.02 -6.59
C ASN A 168 15.00 17.14 -7.54
N GLY A 169 14.07 18.02 -7.89
CA GLY A 169 14.34 19.08 -8.85
C GLY A 169 14.23 18.70 -10.31
N ASN A 170 14.05 17.43 -10.68
CA ASN A 170 13.92 16.98 -12.08
C ASN A 170 12.57 17.34 -12.73
N GLY A 171 11.63 17.95 -11.99
CA GLY A 171 10.38 18.43 -12.57
C GLY A 171 9.16 17.53 -12.32
N LYS A 172 9.21 16.56 -11.38
CA LYS A 172 8.06 15.71 -11.01
C LYS A 172 6.83 16.54 -10.65
N SER A 173 6.95 17.47 -9.71
CA SER A 173 5.86 18.35 -9.30
C SER A 173 5.44 19.34 -10.40
N THR A 174 6.33 19.67 -11.35
CA THR A 174 5.99 20.47 -12.52
C THR A 174 5.08 19.69 -13.47
N LEU A 175 5.38 18.40 -13.72
CA LEU A 175 4.52 17.50 -14.48
C LEU A 175 3.16 17.32 -13.80
N ALA A 176 3.15 17.12 -12.47
CA ALA A 176 1.91 17.02 -11.68
C ALA A 176 1.03 18.27 -11.82
N LYS A 177 1.63 19.46 -11.74
CA LYS A 177 0.91 20.74 -11.93
C LYS A 177 0.38 20.90 -13.36
N LEU A 178 1.13 20.45 -14.38
CA LEU A 178 0.67 20.43 -15.76
C LEU A 178 -0.55 19.52 -15.92
N LEU A 179 -0.46 18.27 -15.47
CA LEU A 179 -1.55 17.29 -15.57
C LEU A 179 -2.78 17.66 -14.74
N SER A 180 -2.59 18.40 -13.63
CA SER A 180 -3.70 18.93 -12.82
C SER A 180 -4.33 20.21 -13.38
N GLY A 181 -3.82 20.75 -14.49
CA GLY A 181 -4.30 22.00 -15.09
C GLY A 181 -3.92 23.27 -14.32
N ARG A 182 -3.04 23.16 -13.30
CA ARG A 182 -2.52 24.32 -12.53
C ARG A 182 -1.38 25.04 -13.25
N LEU A 183 -0.80 24.43 -14.26
CA LEU A 183 0.24 24.99 -15.10
C LEU A 183 -0.11 24.75 -16.56
N SER A 184 -0.03 25.80 -17.38
CA SER A 184 -0.30 25.68 -18.82
C SER A 184 0.96 25.26 -19.58
N PRO A 185 0.83 24.50 -20.67
CA PRO A 185 1.97 24.18 -21.53
C PRO A 185 2.56 25.44 -22.17
N LEU A 186 3.88 25.49 -22.34
CA LEU A 186 4.59 26.53 -23.06
C LEU A 186 4.57 26.27 -24.58
N SER A 187 4.58 25.01 -24.99
CA SER A 187 4.45 24.55 -26.37
C SER A 187 3.84 23.15 -26.42
N GLY A 188 3.39 22.73 -27.59
CA GLY A 188 2.71 21.45 -27.79
C GLY A 188 1.22 21.50 -27.43
N GLU A 189 0.58 20.35 -27.44
CA GLU A 189 -0.87 20.23 -27.20
C GLU A 189 -1.17 19.28 -26.03
N LEU A 190 -1.93 19.78 -25.06
CA LEU A 190 -2.49 18.98 -23.96
C LEU A 190 -3.99 18.81 -24.20
N LYS A 191 -4.41 17.57 -24.41
CA LYS A 191 -5.82 17.18 -24.57
C LYS A 191 -6.27 16.47 -23.31
N ALA A 192 -7.32 16.98 -22.65
CA ALA A 192 -7.93 16.33 -21.50
C ALA A 192 -9.41 16.08 -21.78
N SER A 193 -9.94 14.97 -21.26
CA SER A 193 -11.38 14.70 -21.34
C SER A 193 -12.18 15.85 -20.73
N PRO A 194 -13.21 16.40 -21.39
CA PRO A 194 -13.94 17.60 -20.93
C PRO A 194 -14.64 17.43 -19.57
N ARG A 195 -14.91 16.19 -19.17
CA ARG A 195 -15.56 15.86 -17.88
C ARG A 195 -14.59 15.38 -16.83
N LEU A 196 -13.29 15.33 -17.14
CA LEU A 196 -12.27 14.88 -16.21
C LEU A 196 -12.16 15.88 -15.06
N LYS A 197 -12.37 15.40 -13.84
CA LYS A 197 -12.03 16.11 -12.62
C LYS A 197 -10.73 15.52 -12.08
N VAL A 198 -9.79 16.39 -11.72
CA VAL A 198 -8.48 15.98 -11.19
C VAL A 198 -8.41 16.41 -9.73
N GLY A 199 -8.18 15.42 -8.85
CA GLY A 199 -7.83 15.66 -7.45
C GLY A 199 -6.31 15.78 -7.34
N TYR A 200 -5.81 16.91 -6.82
CA TYR A 200 -4.38 17.14 -6.65
C TYR A 200 -4.03 17.39 -5.19
N PHE A 201 -3.20 16.52 -4.62
CA PHE A 201 -2.61 16.66 -3.31
C PHE A 201 -1.17 17.18 -3.46
N ALA A 202 -0.90 18.40 -3.01
CA ALA A 202 0.41 19.03 -3.11
C ALA A 202 1.16 18.94 -1.77
N GLN A 203 2.47 18.80 -1.82
CA GLN A 203 3.37 18.63 -0.67
C GLN A 203 3.20 19.68 0.43
N HIS A 204 2.96 20.95 0.10
CA HIS A 204 2.83 22.07 1.07
C HIS A 204 1.38 22.54 1.26
N GLN A 205 0.41 21.84 0.75
CA GLN A 205 -1.00 22.29 0.77
C GLN A 205 -1.61 22.31 2.19
N THR A 206 -1.02 21.59 3.14
CA THR A 206 -1.39 21.67 4.57
C THR A 206 -1.16 23.05 5.18
N GLU A 207 -0.21 23.82 4.65
CA GLU A 207 0.13 25.17 5.10
C GLU A 207 -0.86 26.23 4.55
N GLU A 208 -1.58 25.89 3.48
CA GLU A 208 -2.55 26.78 2.83
C GLU A 208 -3.97 26.67 3.44
N LEU A 209 -4.17 25.80 4.42
CA LEU A 209 -5.47 25.61 5.07
C LEU A 209 -5.87 26.83 5.90
N PRO A 210 -7.14 27.29 5.87
CA PRO A 210 -7.62 28.40 6.69
C PRO A 210 -7.68 27.95 8.17
N LEU A 211 -6.75 28.46 8.97
CA LEU A 211 -6.55 28.04 10.36
C LEU A 211 -7.69 28.48 11.30
N ASP A 212 -8.40 29.53 10.95
CA ASP A 212 -9.47 30.18 11.69
C ASP A 212 -10.86 29.53 11.51
N MET A 213 -10.97 28.55 10.62
CA MET A 213 -12.19 27.81 10.34
C MET A 213 -12.19 26.42 10.96
N THR A 214 -13.39 25.84 11.19
CA THR A 214 -13.51 24.41 11.47
C THR A 214 -13.46 23.61 10.18
N ALA A 215 -13.08 22.32 10.25
CA ALA A 215 -13.06 21.44 9.11
C ALA A 215 -14.43 21.39 8.38
N LEU A 216 -15.54 21.41 9.15
CA LEU A 216 -16.89 21.46 8.59
C LEU A 216 -17.20 22.77 7.87
N GLN A 217 -16.84 23.92 8.45
CA GLN A 217 -17.05 25.23 7.83
C GLN A 217 -16.27 25.34 6.52
N TYR A 218 -14.99 24.93 6.53
CA TYR A 218 -14.16 24.94 5.35
C TYR A 218 -14.71 24.04 4.24
N MET A 219 -15.06 22.80 4.58
CA MET A 219 -15.64 21.88 3.59
C MET A 219 -16.99 22.40 3.05
N SER A 220 -17.84 22.98 3.91
CA SER A 220 -19.13 23.56 3.48
C SER A 220 -18.94 24.73 2.53
N SER A 221 -17.91 25.56 2.71
CA SER A 221 -17.60 26.66 1.78
C SER A 221 -17.18 26.16 0.39
N LEU A 222 -16.57 24.97 0.33
CA LEU A 222 -16.13 24.33 -0.92
C LEU A 222 -17.23 23.50 -1.60
N MET A 223 -18.34 23.23 -0.89
CA MET A 223 -19.49 22.46 -1.38
C MET A 223 -20.78 23.25 -1.29
N PRO A 224 -20.89 24.39 -2.01
CA PRO A 224 -22.06 25.26 -1.93
C PRO A 224 -23.33 24.53 -2.39
N GLY A 225 -24.42 24.68 -1.64
CA GLY A 225 -25.70 24.04 -1.95
C GLY A 225 -25.82 22.58 -1.52
N VAL A 226 -24.77 21.97 -0.95
CA VAL A 226 -24.83 20.63 -0.38
C VAL A 226 -25.29 20.71 1.09
N LEU A 227 -26.25 19.86 1.48
CA LEU A 227 -26.75 19.81 2.84
C LEU A 227 -25.66 19.38 3.83
N GLU A 228 -25.60 20.02 4.99
CA GLU A 228 -24.61 19.74 6.05
C GLU A 228 -24.43 18.24 6.39
N PRO A 229 -25.49 17.41 6.50
CA PRO A 229 -25.33 15.98 6.76
C PRO A 229 -24.48 15.27 5.69
N LYS A 230 -24.56 15.66 4.41
CA LYS A 230 -23.74 15.09 3.33
C LYS A 230 -22.28 15.55 3.44
N VAL A 231 -22.04 16.80 3.83
CA VAL A 231 -20.68 17.32 4.08
C VAL A 231 -20.05 16.58 5.26
N ARG A 232 -20.79 16.36 6.35
CA ARG A 232 -20.35 15.57 7.50
C ARG A 232 -20.07 14.11 7.12
N ALA A 233 -20.93 13.49 6.32
CA ALA A 233 -20.72 12.13 5.83
C ALA A 233 -19.44 12.03 4.98
N HIS A 234 -19.17 13.04 4.14
CA HIS A 234 -17.94 13.09 3.36
C HIS A 234 -16.69 13.21 4.25
N LEU A 235 -16.70 14.11 5.24
CA LEU A 235 -15.61 14.23 6.22
C LEU A 235 -15.39 12.94 7.02
N ALA A 236 -16.47 12.25 7.38
CA ALA A 236 -16.41 11.00 8.15
C ALA A 236 -15.68 9.87 7.39
N ARG A 237 -15.75 9.84 6.04
CA ARG A 237 -14.98 8.90 5.19
C ARG A 237 -13.47 9.03 5.35
N PHE A 238 -13.02 10.17 5.87
CA PHE A 238 -11.60 10.44 6.14
C PHE A 238 -11.27 10.49 7.63
N GLY A 239 -12.15 9.91 8.48
CA GLY A 239 -11.94 9.87 9.92
C GLY A 239 -12.15 11.20 10.65
N LEU A 240 -12.70 12.23 9.97
CA LEU A 240 -13.03 13.53 10.55
C LEU A 240 -14.52 13.58 10.94
N SER A 241 -14.90 12.73 11.91
CA SER A 241 -16.29 12.62 12.37
C SER A 241 -16.55 13.43 13.64
N ARG A 242 -17.84 13.77 13.89
CA ARG A 242 -18.34 14.40 15.12
C ARG A 242 -17.50 15.59 15.60
N GLU A 243 -16.79 15.45 16.73
CA GLU A 243 -16.02 16.51 17.37
C GLU A 243 -14.89 17.03 16.48
N LYS A 244 -14.21 16.14 15.76
CA LYS A 244 -13.10 16.51 14.86
C LYS A 244 -13.55 17.39 13.69
N ALA A 245 -14.77 17.18 13.18
CA ALA A 245 -15.34 18.05 12.15
C ALA A 245 -15.63 19.48 12.64
N LEU A 246 -15.86 19.63 13.94
CA LEU A 246 -16.12 20.91 14.59
C LEU A 246 -14.88 21.56 15.21
N THR A 247 -13.75 20.87 15.18
CA THR A 247 -12.47 21.40 15.67
C THR A 247 -11.90 22.39 14.66
N GLU A 248 -11.33 23.50 15.16
CA GLU A 248 -10.60 24.46 14.35
C GLU A 248 -9.41 23.80 13.69
N ILE A 249 -9.17 24.13 12.43
CA ILE A 249 -8.10 23.52 11.63
C ILE A 249 -6.72 23.74 12.27
N GLU A 250 -6.52 24.87 12.96
CA GLU A 250 -5.29 25.14 13.69
C GLU A 250 -4.96 24.03 14.70
N LYS A 251 -5.98 23.53 15.41
CA LYS A 251 -5.86 22.54 16.50
C LYS A 251 -5.77 21.09 16.00
N LEU A 252 -5.99 20.86 14.71
CA LEU A 252 -5.85 19.55 14.11
C LEU A 252 -4.36 19.13 14.05
N SER A 253 -4.10 17.85 14.32
CA SER A 253 -2.77 17.26 14.10
C SER A 253 -2.38 17.29 12.62
N GLY A 254 -1.08 17.11 12.31
CA GLY A 254 -0.60 17.06 10.93
C GLY A 254 -1.30 15.97 10.09
N GLY A 255 -1.53 14.80 10.68
CA GLY A 255 -2.28 13.72 10.04
C GLY A 255 -3.75 14.05 9.80
N GLU A 256 -4.41 14.75 10.75
CA GLU A 256 -5.81 15.19 10.59
C GLU A 256 -5.94 16.29 9.52
N LYS A 257 -4.96 17.19 9.42
CA LYS A 257 -4.89 18.18 8.33
C LYS A 257 -4.70 17.49 6.97
N ALA A 258 -3.85 16.48 6.89
CA ALA A 258 -3.70 15.68 5.67
C ALA A 258 -5.02 14.98 5.28
N ARG A 259 -5.75 14.39 6.24
CA ARG A 259 -7.07 13.80 6.01
C ARG A 259 -8.09 14.81 5.50
N LEU A 260 -8.09 16.02 6.05
CA LEU A 260 -8.94 17.10 5.57
C LEU A 260 -8.62 17.45 4.12
N LEU A 261 -7.34 17.49 3.74
CA LEU A 261 -6.94 17.73 2.35
C LEU A 261 -7.37 16.60 1.41
N PHE A 262 -7.29 15.33 1.84
CA PHE A 262 -7.86 14.22 1.07
C PHE A 262 -9.36 14.37 0.86
N ALA A 263 -10.10 14.79 1.89
CA ALA A 263 -11.52 15.07 1.77
C ALA A 263 -11.77 16.23 0.78
N VAL A 264 -10.99 17.31 0.85
CA VAL A 264 -11.11 18.47 -0.03
C VAL A 264 -10.85 18.10 -1.49
N MET A 265 -9.77 17.37 -1.78
CA MET A 265 -9.40 17.04 -3.16
C MET A 265 -10.36 16.04 -3.82
N THR A 266 -11.04 15.22 -3.02
CA THR A 266 -11.93 14.16 -3.53
C THR A 266 -13.41 14.52 -3.50
N ARG A 267 -13.78 15.71 -3.02
CA ARG A 267 -15.17 16.18 -2.90
C ARG A 267 -16.00 16.08 -4.18
N ASP A 268 -15.34 16.20 -5.33
CA ASP A 268 -15.98 16.20 -6.65
C ASP A 268 -15.90 14.84 -7.36
N ALA A 269 -15.53 13.76 -6.64
CA ALA A 269 -15.33 12.43 -7.19
C ALA A 269 -14.43 12.46 -8.45
N PRO A 270 -13.14 12.84 -8.32
CA PRO A 270 -12.23 13.00 -9.45
C PRO A 270 -11.98 11.67 -10.17
N GLY A 271 -11.78 11.71 -11.50
CA GLY A 271 -11.38 10.54 -12.30
C GLY A 271 -9.88 10.28 -12.28
N LEU A 272 -9.10 11.29 -11.89
CA LEU A 272 -7.63 11.18 -11.74
C LEU A 272 -7.21 11.79 -10.41
N LEU A 273 -6.47 11.04 -9.62
CA LEU A 273 -5.79 11.50 -8.41
C LEU A 273 -4.30 11.69 -8.71
N ILE A 274 -3.78 12.87 -8.40
CA ILE A 274 -2.35 13.16 -8.45
C ILE A 274 -1.89 13.46 -7.02
N LEU A 275 -0.99 12.63 -6.49
CA LEU A 275 -0.53 12.67 -5.11
C LEU A 275 0.96 12.98 -5.06
N ASP A 276 1.31 14.16 -4.56
CA ASP A 276 2.70 14.62 -4.40
C ASP A 276 3.09 14.54 -2.93
N GLU A 277 3.89 13.50 -2.57
CA GLU A 277 4.32 13.15 -1.21
C GLU A 277 3.17 12.99 -0.19
N PRO A 278 2.18 12.12 -0.46
CA PRO A 278 0.99 12.02 0.36
C PRO A 278 1.23 11.43 1.76
N THR A 279 2.38 10.80 1.99
CA THR A 279 2.71 10.08 3.22
C THR A 279 3.43 10.95 4.26
N ASN A 280 3.85 12.18 3.92
CA ASN A 280 4.72 12.99 4.77
C ASN A 280 4.16 13.37 6.14
N HIS A 281 2.86 13.40 6.33
CA HIS A 281 2.22 13.76 7.61
C HIS A 281 1.37 12.62 8.19
N LEU A 282 1.43 11.44 7.55
CA LEU A 282 0.70 10.28 8.01
C LEU A 282 1.57 9.40 8.89
N ASP A 283 0.99 8.94 9.99
CA ASP A 283 1.53 7.83 10.78
C ASP A 283 1.43 6.51 9.99
N ILE A 284 1.98 5.44 10.54
CA ILE A 284 2.03 4.15 9.85
C ILE A 284 0.62 3.63 9.57
N ASP A 285 -0.30 3.72 10.54
CA ASP A 285 -1.69 3.28 10.38
C ASP A 285 -2.41 4.11 9.29
N GLY A 286 -2.14 5.42 9.22
CA GLY A 286 -2.63 6.31 8.17
C GLY A 286 -2.09 5.97 6.77
N ARG A 287 -0.83 5.56 6.67
CA ARG A 287 -0.23 5.10 5.40
C ARG A 287 -0.86 3.79 4.92
N GLU A 288 -1.10 2.84 5.82
CA GLU A 288 -1.80 1.59 5.50
C GLU A 288 -3.23 1.85 5.02
N ALA A 289 -3.96 2.73 5.72
CA ALA A 289 -5.30 3.13 5.32
C ALA A 289 -5.32 3.84 3.94
N LEU A 290 -4.35 4.72 3.68
CA LEU A 290 -4.20 5.37 2.37
C LEU A 290 -3.92 4.33 1.27
N THR A 291 -3.03 3.39 1.52
CA THR A 291 -2.70 2.31 0.59
C THR A 291 -3.94 1.48 0.26
N ALA A 292 -4.71 1.06 1.28
CA ALA A 292 -5.94 0.31 1.09
C ALA A 292 -6.99 1.09 0.27
N ALA A 293 -7.15 2.39 0.56
CA ALA A 293 -8.08 3.27 -0.15
C ALA A 293 -7.68 3.50 -1.62
N LEU A 294 -6.38 3.67 -1.89
CA LEU A 294 -5.86 3.83 -3.26
C LEU A 294 -6.03 2.55 -4.08
N ASN A 295 -5.83 1.38 -3.47
CA ASN A 295 -6.08 0.10 -4.14
C ASN A 295 -7.56 -0.13 -4.44
N ALA A 296 -8.47 0.32 -3.57
CA ALA A 296 -9.90 0.22 -3.76
C ALA A 296 -10.47 1.27 -4.72
N TYR A 297 -9.72 2.34 -4.99
CA TYR A 297 -10.19 3.45 -5.82
C TYR A 297 -10.31 3.07 -7.29
N ALA A 298 -11.47 3.34 -7.91
CA ALA A 298 -11.78 2.93 -9.28
C ALA A 298 -11.28 3.92 -10.37
N GLY A 299 -10.68 5.06 -10.03
CA GLY A 299 -10.09 6.01 -10.99
C GLY A 299 -8.58 5.84 -11.16
N SER A 300 -7.97 6.66 -11.99
CA SER A 300 -6.52 6.64 -12.22
C SER A 300 -5.76 7.36 -11.12
N VAL A 301 -4.53 6.92 -10.84
CA VAL A 301 -3.65 7.49 -9.82
C VAL A 301 -2.27 7.78 -10.40
N ILE A 302 -1.78 8.99 -10.16
CA ILE A 302 -0.37 9.35 -10.38
C ILE A 302 0.24 9.65 -9.01
N LEU A 303 1.29 8.90 -8.67
CA LEU A 303 1.93 8.95 -7.37
C LEU A 303 3.36 9.50 -7.51
N ILE A 304 3.67 10.51 -6.71
CA ILE A 304 5.03 11.03 -6.51
C ILE A 304 5.36 10.79 -5.06
N THR A 305 6.28 9.88 -4.78
CA THR A 305 6.69 9.60 -3.41
C THR A 305 8.08 8.99 -3.35
N HIS A 306 8.70 9.11 -2.20
CA HIS A 306 9.95 8.42 -1.85
C HIS A 306 9.71 7.12 -1.08
N ASP A 307 8.47 6.78 -0.78
CA ASP A 307 8.07 5.54 -0.14
C ASP A 307 7.98 4.41 -1.18
N LEU A 308 9.06 3.63 -1.31
CA LEU A 308 9.12 2.51 -2.26
C LEU A 308 8.04 1.46 -2.00
N HIS A 309 7.71 1.22 -0.72
CA HIS A 309 6.69 0.25 -0.36
C HIS A 309 5.31 0.68 -0.87
N LEU A 310 5.00 1.98 -0.79
CA LEU A 310 3.75 2.50 -1.37
C LEU A 310 3.74 2.37 -2.89
N ILE A 311 4.89 2.62 -3.56
CA ILE A 311 5.00 2.45 -5.01
C ILE A 311 4.76 0.97 -5.39
N GLU A 312 5.40 0.02 -4.70
CA GLU A 312 5.26 -1.42 -4.96
C GLU A 312 3.81 -1.91 -4.82
N LEU A 313 3.05 -1.35 -3.88
CA LEU A 313 1.68 -1.77 -3.61
C LEU A 313 0.63 -1.13 -4.52
N ILE A 314 0.95 0.02 -5.14
CA ILE A 314 -0.04 0.83 -5.88
C ILE A 314 0.26 0.88 -7.38
N ALA A 315 1.55 1.00 -7.77
CA ALA A 315 1.90 1.36 -9.15
C ALA A 315 2.05 0.13 -10.05
N ASP A 316 1.32 0.14 -11.17
CA ASP A 316 1.46 -0.83 -12.26
C ASP A 316 2.46 -0.35 -13.33
N SER A 317 2.68 0.96 -13.39
CA SER A 317 3.56 1.62 -14.38
C SER A 317 4.49 2.62 -13.71
N LEU A 318 5.72 2.66 -14.16
CA LEU A 318 6.74 3.58 -13.68
C LEU A 318 7.09 4.57 -14.78
N TRP A 319 7.13 5.87 -14.47
CA TRP A 319 7.60 6.91 -15.37
C TRP A 319 8.84 7.59 -14.78
N LEU A 320 9.91 7.64 -15.55
CA LEU A 320 11.17 8.27 -15.12
C LEU A 320 11.25 9.70 -15.62
N VAL A 321 11.35 10.63 -14.69
CA VAL A 321 11.60 12.07 -14.96
C VAL A 321 13.08 12.35 -14.77
N LYS A 322 13.79 12.53 -15.88
CA LYS A 322 15.23 12.77 -15.90
C LYS A 322 15.63 13.63 -17.09
N ASP A 323 16.65 14.48 -16.94
CA ASP A 323 17.27 15.30 -18.00
C ASP A 323 16.25 16.17 -18.79
N GLY A 324 15.27 16.73 -18.08
CA GLY A 324 14.25 17.57 -18.69
C GLY A 324 13.21 16.82 -19.53
N ASN A 325 13.08 15.51 -19.39
CA ASN A 325 12.11 14.68 -20.08
C ASN A 325 11.41 13.71 -19.12
N CYS A 326 10.27 13.15 -19.54
CA CYS A 326 9.57 12.08 -18.84
C CYS A 326 9.25 10.94 -19.80
N ARG A 327 9.60 9.71 -19.40
CA ARG A 327 9.39 8.52 -20.22
C ARG A 327 8.92 7.35 -19.38
N PRO A 328 8.12 6.42 -19.93
CA PRO A 328 7.86 5.15 -19.30
C PRO A 328 9.17 4.41 -19.00
N TYR A 329 9.29 3.89 -17.79
CA TYR A 329 10.44 3.13 -17.31
C TYR A 329 10.13 1.64 -17.40
N THR A 330 10.97 0.88 -18.10
CA THR A 330 10.77 -0.55 -18.37
C THR A 330 11.43 -1.47 -17.36
N GLY A 331 12.26 -0.95 -16.45
CA GLY A 331 12.88 -1.68 -15.34
C GLY A 331 11.93 -1.80 -14.14
N ASP A 332 12.28 -2.66 -13.19
CA ASP A 332 11.61 -2.73 -11.90
C ASP A 332 12.17 -1.70 -10.88
N LEU A 333 11.58 -1.65 -9.68
CA LEU A 333 12.04 -0.76 -8.62
C LEU A 333 13.42 -1.14 -8.08
N ASP A 334 13.77 -2.41 -8.09
CA ASP A 334 15.09 -2.89 -7.68
C ASP A 334 16.17 -2.45 -8.69
N ASP A 335 15.86 -2.48 -9.97
CA ASP A 335 16.75 -1.96 -11.01
C ASP A 335 16.92 -0.44 -10.87
N TYR A 336 15.85 0.29 -10.53
CA TYR A 336 15.92 1.71 -10.24
C TYR A 336 16.77 2.02 -8.99
N ARG A 337 16.64 1.23 -7.92
CA ARG A 337 17.50 1.33 -6.72
C ARG A 337 18.98 1.13 -7.05
N LYS A 338 19.30 0.13 -7.86
CA LYS A 338 20.69 -0.13 -8.31
C LYS A 338 21.23 1.04 -9.10
N LEU A 339 20.44 1.59 -10.03
CA LEU A 339 20.80 2.75 -10.83
C LEU A 339 21.13 3.98 -9.94
N LEU A 340 20.34 4.24 -8.90
CA LEU A 340 20.61 5.31 -7.94
C LEU A 340 21.91 5.07 -7.16
N LEU A 341 22.19 3.84 -6.75
CA LEU A 341 23.43 3.50 -6.03
C LEU A 341 24.66 3.61 -6.92
N GLU A 342 24.56 3.27 -8.20
CA GLU A 342 25.64 3.40 -9.17
C GLU A 342 25.96 4.88 -9.48
N GLU A 343 24.95 5.73 -9.62
CA GLU A 343 25.12 7.18 -9.83
C GLU A 343 25.80 7.87 -8.65
N ASN A 344 25.56 7.43 -7.42
CA ASN A 344 26.17 7.99 -6.21
C ASN A 344 27.60 7.48 -5.93
N ASN A 345 28.03 6.39 -6.56
CA ASN A 345 29.38 5.82 -6.40
C ASN A 345 30.40 6.32 -7.44
N VAL A 346 30.08 7.31 -8.26
CA VAL A 346 31.03 7.89 -9.20
C VAL A 346 31.91 8.94 -8.51
N PRO A 347 33.21 8.66 -8.21
CA PRO A 347 34.15 9.72 -7.88
C PRO A 347 34.39 10.52 -9.16
N SER A 348 34.24 11.83 -9.06
CA SER A 348 34.68 12.76 -10.09
C SER A 348 36.19 12.59 -10.36
N ALA A 349 36.53 11.81 -11.34
CA ALA A 349 37.87 11.90 -12.01
C ALA A 349 37.81 11.21 -13.36
N ALA A 350 38.22 11.96 -14.33
CA ALA A 350 38.27 11.58 -15.76
C ALA A 350 39.22 10.44 -16.07
N SER A 351 38.86 9.71 -17.13
CA SER A 351 39.70 9.04 -18.11
C SER A 351 40.55 7.81 -17.72
N THR A 352 40.44 6.85 -18.59
CA THR A 352 41.29 5.68 -18.87
C THR A 352 40.89 4.36 -18.19
N ALA A 353 40.02 3.59 -18.87
CA ALA A 353 40.17 2.14 -19.12
C ALA A 353 38.97 1.62 -19.93
N ARG A 354 39.11 1.69 -21.27
CA ARG A 354 38.10 1.17 -22.22
C ARG A 354 38.52 -0.20 -22.78
N SER A 355 38.77 -1.22 -21.99
CA SER A 355 39.02 -2.57 -22.54
C SER A 355 38.41 -3.73 -21.76
N ASP A 356 38.22 -3.66 -20.43
CA ASP A 356 37.73 -4.82 -19.68
C ASP A 356 36.19 -4.85 -19.44
N GLY A 357 35.52 -3.72 -19.64
CA GLY A 357 34.06 -3.61 -19.38
C GLY A 357 33.16 -4.33 -20.39
N ARG A 358 33.69 -4.73 -21.56
CA ARG A 358 32.86 -5.38 -22.59
C ARG A 358 32.64 -6.86 -22.33
N GLN A 359 33.64 -7.57 -21.86
CA GLN A 359 33.54 -8.98 -21.51
C GLN A 359 32.72 -9.18 -20.22
N GLN A 360 32.86 -8.29 -19.24
CA GLN A 360 32.02 -8.33 -18.01
C GLN A 360 30.57 -8.01 -18.31
N ARG A 361 30.25 -7.08 -19.21
CA ARG A 361 28.89 -6.78 -19.67
C ARG A 361 28.24 -7.94 -20.43
N GLU A 362 29.01 -8.63 -21.31
CA GLU A 362 28.46 -9.80 -22.00
C GLU A 362 28.18 -10.98 -21.07
N GLN A 363 29.02 -11.19 -20.06
CA GLN A 363 28.79 -12.21 -19.02
C GLN A 363 27.61 -11.86 -18.11
N ALA A 364 27.44 -10.60 -17.74
CA ALA A 364 26.30 -10.13 -16.95
C ALA A 364 24.97 -10.22 -17.72
N LEU A 365 24.99 -9.92 -19.05
CA LEU A 365 23.81 -10.08 -19.92
C LEU A 365 23.43 -11.56 -20.10
N ALA A 366 24.41 -12.45 -20.26
CA ALA A 366 24.20 -13.89 -20.37
C ALA A 366 23.59 -14.46 -19.06
N ARG A 367 24.14 -14.07 -17.90
CA ARG A 367 23.58 -14.44 -16.58
C ARG A 367 22.16 -13.92 -16.38
N ARG A 368 21.87 -12.66 -16.71
CA ARG A 368 20.51 -12.10 -16.65
C ARG A 368 19.53 -12.88 -17.53
N SER A 369 19.93 -13.25 -18.74
CA SER A 369 19.14 -14.07 -19.65
C SER A 369 18.83 -15.44 -19.05
N GLU A 370 19.80 -16.08 -18.39
CA GLU A 370 19.64 -17.38 -17.73
C GLU A 370 18.71 -17.29 -16.52
N VAL A 371 18.86 -16.28 -15.67
CA VAL A 371 17.98 -16.02 -14.51
C VAL A 371 16.54 -15.78 -14.94
N ASN A 372 16.31 -14.98 -15.98
CA ASN A 372 14.96 -14.73 -16.49
C ASN A 372 14.33 -15.98 -17.12
N SER A 373 15.11 -16.80 -17.83
CA SER A 373 14.62 -18.06 -18.38
C SER A 373 14.23 -19.06 -17.27
N LEU A 374 15.02 -19.14 -16.20
CA LEU A 374 14.75 -19.98 -15.05
C LEU A 374 13.51 -19.49 -14.26
N ARG A 375 13.36 -18.18 -14.05
CA ARG A 375 12.12 -17.60 -13.43
C ARG A 375 10.88 -17.95 -14.22
N THR A 376 10.94 -17.84 -15.56
CA THR A 376 9.81 -18.21 -16.43
C THR A 376 9.51 -19.71 -16.34
N LYS A 377 10.56 -20.55 -16.27
CA LYS A 377 10.41 -22.00 -16.12
C LYS A 377 9.78 -22.37 -14.78
N VAL A 378 10.25 -21.80 -13.66
CA VAL A 378 9.69 -22.00 -12.32
C VAL A 378 8.22 -21.60 -12.30
N SER A 379 7.87 -20.41 -12.78
CA SER A 379 6.46 -19.94 -12.81
C SER A 379 5.56 -20.81 -13.69
N ARG A 380 6.10 -21.43 -14.76
CA ARG A 380 5.33 -22.37 -15.58
C ARG A 380 5.11 -23.71 -14.85
N LEU A 381 6.14 -24.19 -14.13
CA LEU A 381 6.05 -25.41 -13.35
C LEU A 381 5.11 -25.24 -12.15
N ASP A 382 5.08 -24.09 -11.48
CA ASP A 382 4.10 -23.76 -10.44
C ASP A 382 2.67 -23.92 -10.94
N LYS A 383 2.34 -23.29 -12.08
CA LYS A 383 1.00 -23.41 -12.68
C LYS A 383 0.65 -24.85 -13.04
N SER A 384 1.62 -25.59 -13.60
CA SER A 384 1.42 -27.01 -13.96
C SER A 384 1.17 -27.86 -12.71
N LEU A 385 1.88 -27.64 -11.61
CA LEU A 385 1.68 -28.31 -10.32
C LEU A 385 0.29 -28.02 -9.75
N ASP A 386 -0.15 -26.76 -9.78
CA ASP A 386 -1.47 -26.37 -9.32
C ASP A 386 -2.59 -27.11 -10.12
N GLU A 387 -2.45 -27.21 -11.44
CA GLU A 387 -3.38 -27.94 -12.30
C GLU A 387 -3.40 -29.45 -12.01
N LEU A 388 -2.24 -30.06 -11.81
CA LEU A 388 -2.10 -31.48 -11.46
C LEU A 388 -2.70 -31.78 -10.08
N HIS A 389 -2.46 -30.92 -9.07
CA HIS A 389 -3.06 -31.06 -7.75
C HIS A 389 -4.58 -30.88 -7.76
N LEU A 390 -5.12 -29.97 -8.58
CA LEU A 390 -6.56 -29.83 -8.77
C LEU A 390 -7.16 -31.11 -9.35
N ARG A 391 -6.52 -31.68 -10.37
CA ARG A 391 -6.95 -32.93 -11.01
C ARG A 391 -6.84 -34.13 -10.05
N GLN A 392 -5.83 -34.17 -9.19
CA GLN A 392 -5.71 -35.16 -8.12
C GLN A 392 -6.87 -35.07 -7.12
N LYS A 393 -7.25 -33.87 -6.69
CA LYS A 393 -8.41 -33.66 -5.81
C LYS A 393 -9.73 -34.12 -6.47
N GLU A 394 -9.93 -33.85 -7.75
CA GLU A 394 -11.11 -34.29 -8.49
C GLU A 394 -11.17 -35.82 -8.58
N LEU A 395 -10.08 -36.47 -8.95
CA LEU A 395 -10.01 -37.94 -9.03
C LEU A 395 -10.18 -38.59 -7.65
N THR A 396 -9.59 -38.00 -6.60
CA THR A 396 -9.75 -38.47 -5.22
C THR A 396 -11.21 -38.35 -4.75
N SER A 397 -11.88 -37.23 -5.07
CA SER A 397 -13.30 -37.06 -4.74
C SER A 397 -14.21 -38.04 -5.48
N ARG A 398 -13.89 -38.38 -6.74
CA ARG A 398 -14.60 -39.42 -7.50
C ARG A 398 -14.35 -40.80 -6.92
N PHE A 399 -13.12 -41.12 -6.53
CA PHE A 399 -12.76 -42.39 -5.89
C PHE A 399 -13.54 -42.65 -4.60
N LEU A 400 -13.80 -41.61 -3.78
CA LEU A 400 -14.55 -41.71 -2.53
C LEU A 400 -16.07 -41.96 -2.74
N ASN A 401 -16.59 -41.67 -3.94
CA ASN A 401 -18.03 -41.75 -4.23
C ASN A 401 -18.44 -42.98 -5.09
N ILE A 402 -17.51 -43.86 -5.47
CA ILE A 402 -17.78 -45.01 -6.33
C ILE A 402 -17.93 -46.30 -5.53
N THR A 403 -18.93 -47.10 -5.90
CA THR A 403 -19.26 -48.42 -5.29
C THR A 403 -19.05 -49.63 -6.21
N GLY A 404 -18.47 -49.43 -7.42
CA GLY A 404 -18.27 -50.47 -8.41
C GLY A 404 -16.80 -50.91 -8.55
N GLY A 405 -16.54 -52.25 -8.59
CA GLY A 405 -15.15 -52.78 -8.49
C GLY A 405 -14.26 -52.55 -9.72
N GLU A 406 -14.74 -52.50 -10.96
CA GLU A 406 -13.90 -52.26 -12.15
C GLU A 406 -13.51 -50.79 -12.32
N GLU A 407 -14.40 -49.85 -12.00
CA GLU A 407 -14.12 -48.42 -12.02
C GLU A 407 -13.12 -47.99 -10.95
N VAL A 408 -13.10 -48.65 -9.80
CA VAL A 408 -12.14 -48.44 -8.72
C VAL A 408 -10.69 -48.74 -9.18
N ILE A 409 -10.51 -49.85 -9.92
CA ILE A 409 -9.18 -50.24 -10.44
C ILE A 409 -8.68 -49.26 -11.49
N GLU A 410 -9.58 -48.76 -12.36
CA GLU A 410 -9.20 -47.79 -13.38
C GLU A 410 -8.82 -46.41 -12.78
N LEU A 411 -9.60 -45.92 -11.79
CA LEU A 411 -9.29 -44.70 -11.07
C LEU A 411 -8.00 -44.78 -10.24
N GLN A 412 -7.73 -45.97 -9.67
CA GLN A 412 -6.49 -46.21 -8.93
C GLN A 412 -5.25 -46.16 -9.86
N LYS A 413 -5.39 -46.68 -11.10
CA LYS A 413 -4.32 -46.52 -12.10
C LYS A 413 -4.13 -45.07 -12.52
N GLN A 414 -5.21 -44.33 -12.71
CA GLN A 414 -5.14 -42.90 -13.07
C GLN A 414 -4.51 -42.05 -11.93
N LEU A 415 -4.88 -42.32 -10.67
CA LEU A 415 -4.26 -41.68 -9.51
C LEU A 415 -2.76 -41.99 -9.41
N SER A 416 -2.36 -43.25 -9.59
CA SER A 416 -0.94 -43.63 -9.55
C SER A 416 -0.13 -43.06 -10.71
N ALA A 417 -0.74 -42.90 -11.90
CA ALA A 417 -0.07 -42.21 -13.02
C ALA A 417 0.11 -40.72 -12.73
N LEU A 418 -0.94 -40.07 -12.21
CA LEU A 418 -0.91 -38.64 -11.85
C LEU A 418 0.07 -38.34 -10.72
N GLU A 419 0.19 -39.21 -9.72
CA GLU A 419 1.20 -39.09 -8.65
C GLU A 419 2.63 -39.12 -9.21
N LYS A 420 2.89 -39.93 -10.21
CA LYS A 420 4.19 -39.96 -10.90
C LYS A 420 4.47 -38.67 -11.69
N GLU A 421 3.43 -38.11 -12.33
CA GLU A 421 3.54 -36.84 -13.04
C GLU A 421 3.80 -35.67 -12.07
N ILE A 422 3.11 -35.66 -10.91
CA ILE A 422 3.35 -34.66 -9.85
C ILE A 422 4.79 -34.79 -9.33
N ALA A 423 5.24 -35.97 -8.97
CA ALA A 423 6.60 -36.18 -8.46
C ALA A 423 7.68 -35.75 -9.47
N ALA A 424 7.48 -36.00 -10.77
CA ALA A 424 8.40 -35.55 -11.80
C ALA A 424 8.40 -34.02 -11.97
N ALA A 425 7.23 -33.40 -11.91
CA ALA A 425 7.10 -31.95 -11.98
C ALA A 425 7.70 -31.24 -10.73
N GLU A 426 7.53 -31.80 -9.54
CA GLU A 426 8.14 -31.32 -8.29
C GLU A 426 9.67 -31.42 -8.33
N GLU A 427 10.22 -32.52 -8.88
CA GLU A 427 11.67 -32.69 -9.03
C GLU A 427 12.25 -31.66 -10.03
N GLU A 428 11.57 -31.44 -11.16
CA GLU A 428 11.98 -30.38 -12.11
C GLU A 428 11.89 -28.97 -11.49
N TRP A 429 10.86 -28.72 -10.68
CA TRP A 429 10.67 -27.45 -10.00
C TRP A 429 11.78 -27.23 -8.96
N LEU A 430 12.10 -28.23 -8.13
CA LEU A 430 13.18 -28.16 -7.15
C LEU A 430 14.53 -27.89 -7.82
N ASN A 431 14.83 -28.56 -8.93
CA ASN A 431 16.07 -28.35 -9.67
C ASN A 431 16.16 -26.95 -10.29
N ALA A 432 15.05 -26.44 -10.85
CA ALA A 432 15.00 -25.11 -11.45
C ALA A 432 15.08 -24.01 -10.38
N SER A 433 14.38 -24.20 -9.24
CA SER A 433 14.38 -23.26 -8.11
C SER A 433 15.75 -23.23 -7.41
N GLY A 434 16.38 -24.39 -7.17
CA GLY A 434 17.72 -24.47 -6.59
C GLY A 434 18.78 -23.79 -7.47
N ARG A 435 18.69 -23.98 -8.80
CA ARG A 435 19.60 -23.30 -9.73
C ARG A 435 19.38 -21.80 -9.78
N LEU A 436 18.13 -21.35 -9.68
CA LEU A 436 17.78 -19.94 -9.59
C LEU A 436 18.35 -19.30 -8.32
N GLU A 437 18.26 -19.99 -7.16
CA GLU A 437 18.82 -19.53 -5.89
C GLU A 437 20.35 -19.43 -5.93
N GLU A 438 21.03 -20.43 -6.53
CA GLU A 438 22.50 -20.41 -6.69
C GLU A 438 22.94 -19.18 -7.51
N LEU A 439 22.31 -18.96 -8.66
CA LEU A 439 22.65 -17.81 -9.54
C LEU A 439 22.29 -16.46 -8.90
N THR A 440 21.32 -16.44 -7.99
CA THR A 440 20.92 -15.22 -7.27
C THR A 440 21.82 -14.95 -6.05
N ARG A 441 22.45 -15.97 -5.44
CA ARG A 441 23.44 -15.80 -4.36
C ARG A 441 24.82 -15.39 -4.85
N GLU A 442 25.16 -15.75 -6.09
CA GLU A 442 26.43 -15.38 -6.72
C GLU A 442 26.40 -14.01 -7.41
N ALA A 443 25.25 -13.32 -7.42
CA ALA A 443 25.04 -11.98 -8.00
C ALA A 443 25.05 -10.89 -6.92
#